data_7beba94f0e964ad8245add595c052a64
#
_entry.id   7beba94f0e964ad8245add595c052a64
#
_cell.length_a   1.000
_cell.length_b   1.000
_cell.length_c   1.000
_cell.angle_alpha   90.00
_cell.angle_beta   90.00
_cell.angle_gamma   90.00
#
_symmetry.space_group_name_H-M   'P 1'
#
loop_
_entity.id
_entity.type
_entity.pdbx_description
1 polymer ?
#
loop_
_entity_poly.entity_id
_entity_poly.type
_entity_poly.pdbx_seq_one_letter_code
_entity_poly.pdbx_strand_id
1 'polypeptide(L)'
;MRPGMFVIVLVATLVAVVVSCAPGPEAARHTVADYRADASLRREVFHQCRNDPGGLGKTPDCVNAREAERLESRRPLRDQAPVGLNSNVNR
;
A
#
# COMPACT_ATOMS: atom_id res chain seq x y z
N MET A 1 -1.47 -25.90 -47.76
CA MET A 1 -1.51 -25.31 -46.42
C MET A 1 -0.83 -26.20 -45.44
N ARG A 2 0.18 -25.68 -44.78
CA ARG A 2 0.96 -26.47 -43.82
C ARG A 2 0.39 -26.27 -42.44
N PRO A 3 0.02 -27.34 -41.71
CA PRO A 3 -0.61 -27.22 -40.39
C PRO A 3 0.28 -26.56 -39.34
N GLY A 4 1.60 -26.58 -39.51
CA GLY A 4 2.52 -25.96 -38.57
C GLY A 4 2.43 -24.44 -38.49
N MET A 5 2.02 -23.79 -39.59
CA MET A 5 1.86 -22.33 -39.59
C MET A 5 0.69 -21.86 -38.72
N PHE A 6 -0.40 -22.64 -38.70
CA PHE A 6 -1.55 -22.32 -37.90
C PHE A 6 -1.28 -22.46 -36.41
N VAL A 7 -0.50 -23.48 -36.06
CA VAL A 7 -0.10 -23.71 -34.65
C VAL A 7 0.76 -22.55 -34.13
N ILE A 8 1.69 -22.06 -34.94
CA ILE A 8 2.57 -20.94 -34.58
C ILE A 8 1.74 -19.66 -34.35
N VAL A 9 0.80 -19.39 -35.22
CA VAL A 9 -0.07 -18.21 -35.09
C VAL A 9 -0.93 -18.28 -33.86
N LEU A 10 -1.48 -19.45 -33.53
CA LEU A 10 -2.27 -19.66 -32.32
C LEU A 10 -1.46 -19.47 -31.04
N VAL A 11 -0.25 -19.96 -31.03
CA VAL A 11 0.65 -19.81 -29.87
C VAL A 11 1.03 -18.34 -29.68
N ALA A 12 1.32 -17.63 -30.76
CA ALA A 12 1.65 -16.21 -30.69
C ALA A 12 0.50 -15.35 -30.15
N THR A 13 -0.73 -15.66 -30.55
CA THR A 13 -1.91 -14.96 -30.06
C THR A 13 -2.17 -15.22 -28.56
N LEU A 14 -1.95 -16.42 -28.11
CA LEU A 14 -2.09 -16.77 -26.68
C LEU A 14 -1.09 -16.01 -25.79
N VAL A 15 0.16 -15.87 -26.23
CA VAL A 15 1.17 -15.14 -25.50
C VAL A 15 0.82 -13.65 -25.37
N ALA A 16 0.26 -13.06 -26.42
CA ALA A 16 -0.15 -11.66 -26.41
C ALA A 16 -1.27 -11.39 -25.37
N VAL A 17 -2.20 -12.34 -25.20
CA VAL A 17 -3.30 -12.23 -24.24
C VAL A 17 -2.79 -12.24 -22.79
N VAL A 18 -1.75 -13.03 -22.49
CA VAL A 18 -1.18 -13.10 -21.13
C VAL A 18 -0.54 -11.78 -20.74
N VAL A 19 0.09 -11.08 -21.67
CA VAL A 19 0.73 -9.78 -21.39
C VAL A 19 -0.29 -8.69 -21.11
N SER A 20 -1.50 -8.77 -21.67
CA SER A 20 -2.56 -7.78 -21.43
C SER A 20 -3.22 -7.90 -20.06
N CYS A 21 -2.92 -8.95 -19.30
CA CYS A 21 -3.40 -9.13 -17.93
C CYS A 21 -2.44 -8.59 -16.87
N ALA A 22 -1.53 -7.72 -17.25
CA ALA A 22 -0.60 -7.07 -16.31
C ALA A 22 -1.39 -6.32 -15.23
N PRO A 23 -0.93 -6.38 -13.96
CA PRO A 23 -1.61 -5.71 -12.87
C PRO A 23 -1.68 -4.21 -13.08
N GLY A 24 -2.73 -3.59 -12.57
CA GLY A 24 -2.94 -2.16 -12.65
C GLY A 24 -1.81 -1.36 -12.01
N PRO A 25 -1.72 -0.08 -12.32
CA PRO A 25 -0.53 0.72 -12.10
C PRO A 25 -0.23 1.10 -10.65
N GLU A 26 -1.11 0.89 -9.70
CA GLU A 26 -0.93 1.48 -8.37
C GLU A 26 -0.79 0.44 -7.27
N ALA A 27 0.39 -0.16 -7.19
CA ALA A 27 0.76 -0.95 -6.03
C ALA A 27 1.22 -0.02 -4.89
N ALA A 28 0.88 -0.36 -3.65
CA ALA A 28 1.37 0.34 -2.49
C ALA A 28 2.90 0.23 -2.41
N ARG A 29 3.56 1.31 -2.03
CA ARG A 29 5.01 1.32 -1.77
C ARG A 29 5.33 0.62 -0.46
N HIS A 30 4.42 0.71 0.50
CA HIS A 30 4.58 0.13 1.83
C HIS A 30 3.35 -0.67 2.21
N THR A 31 3.57 -1.76 2.90
CA THR A 31 2.51 -2.60 3.44
C THR A 31 2.00 -2.06 4.77
N VAL A 32 0.90 -2.60 5.26
CA VAL A 32 0.41 -2.30 6.62
C VAL A 32 1.49 -2.63 7.65
N ALA A 33 2.19 -3.75 7.49
CA ALA A 33 3.26 -4.15 8.40
C ALA A 33 4.42 -3.13 8.40
N ASP A 34 4.79 -2.61 7.23
CA ASP A 34 5.82 -1.58 7.13
C ASP A 34 5.43 -0.32 7.89
N TYR A 35 4.20 0.13 7.72
CA TYR A 35 3.70 1.31 8.44
C TYR A 35 3.57 1.08 9.94
N ARG A 36 3.28 -0.14 10.36
CA ARG A 36 3.25 -0.47 11.79
C ARG A 36 4.65 -0.46 12.40
N ALA A 37 5.64 -0.92 11.65
CA ALA A 37 7.03 -0.98 12.11
C ALA A 37 7.69 0.39 12.20
N ASP A 38 7.26 1.35 11.38
CA ASP A 38 7.83 2.69 11.32
C ASP A 38 6.78 3.74 11.66
N ALA A 39 6.75 4.16 12.90
CA ALA A 39 5.78 5.13 13.39
C ALA A 39 5.94 6.51 12.74
N SER A 40 7.15 6.90 12.41
CA SER A 40 7.42 8.19 11.77
C SER A 40 6.88 8.21 10.35
N LEU A 41 7.18 7.20 9.57
CA LEU A 41 6.67 7.04 8.21
C LEU A 41 5.13 6.97 8.22
N ARG A 42 4.56 6.19 9.13
CA ARG A 42 3.11 6.05 9.24
C ARG A 42 2.43 7.39 9.50
N ARG A 43 2.93 8.17 10.45
CA ARG A 43 2.36 9.46 10.78
C ARG A 43 2.48 10.46 9.63
N GLU A 44 3.61 10.47 8.96
CA GLU A 44 3.83 11.34 7.82
C GLU A 44 2.82 11.05 6.70
N VAL A 45 2.71 9.79 6.30
CA VAL A 45 1.78 9.40 5.24
C VAL A 45 0.33 9.60 5.67
N PHE A 46 -0.01 9.24 6.90
CA PHE A 46 -1.35 9.46 7.43
C PHE A 46 -1.74 10.94 7.39
N HIS A 47 -0.82 11.81 7.75
CA HIS A 47 -1.03 13.25 7.72
C HIS A 47 -1.26 13.75 6.28
N GLN A 48 -0.42 13.34 5.34
CA GLN A 48 -0.58 13.68 3.94
C GLN A 48 -1.95 13.22 3.39
N CYS A 49 -2.36 12.02 3.74
CA CYS A 49 -3.64 11.48 3.32
C CYS A 49 -4.83 12.29 3.85
N ARG A 50 -4.74 12.77 5.07
CA ARG A 50 -5.78 13.61 5.67
C ARG A 50 -5.84 14.99 5.05
N ASN A 51 -4.72 15.50 4.61
CA ASN A 51 -4.66 16.83 3.99
C ASN A 51 -5.16 16.83 2.54
N ASP A 52 -5.17 15.68 1.91
CA ASP A 52 -5.65 15.54 0.53
C ASP A 52 -6.53 14.28 0.39
N PRO A 53 -7.72 14.28 1.01
CA PRO A 53 -8.58 13.10 0.99
C PRO A 53 -9.11 12.76 -0.40
N GLY A 54 -9.27 13.74 -1.27
CA GLY A 54 -9.74 13.53 -2.63
C GLY A 54 -8.69 12.95 -3.57
N GLY A 55 -7.44 13.43 -3.46
CA GLY A 55 -6.34 12.98 -4.30
C GLY A 55 -5.63 11.75 -3.76
N LEU A 56 -5.25 11.79 -2.50
CA LEU A 56 -4.42 10.75 -1.88
C LEU A 56 -5.22 9.72 -1.08
N GLY A 57 -6.41 10.10 -0.60
CA GLY A 57 -7.15 9.29 0.38
C GLY A 57 -7.51 7.88 -0.07
N LYS A 58 -7.60 7.65 -1.38
CA LYS A 58 -7.93 6.35 -1.96
C LYS A 58 -6.72 5.57 -2.45
N THR A 59 -5.54 6.13 -2.36
CA THR A 59 -4.32 5.42 -2.78
C THR A 59 -4.06 4.22 -1.88
N PRO A 60 -3.43 3.16 -2.40
CA PRO A 60 -3.10 1.98 -1.59
C PRO A 60 -2.24 2.31 -0.37
N ASP A 61 -1.28 3.23 -0.48
CA ASP A 61 -0.47 3.64 0.66
C ASP A 61 -1.30 4.33 1.74
N CYS A 62 -2.24 5.18 1.36
CA CYS A 62 -3.13 5.82 2.32
C CYS A 62 -4.04 4.81 3.01
N VAL A 63 -4.56 3.83 2.28
CA VAL A 63 -5.38 2.76 2.86
C VAL A 63 -4.55 1.97 3.86
N ASN A 64 -3.32 1.60 3.51
CA ASN A 64 -2.44 0.84 4.38
C ASN A 64 -2.00 1.64 5.61
N ALA A 65 -1.67 2.91 5.44
CA ALA A 65 -1.28 3.77 6.55
C ALA A 65 -2.42 3.97 7.55
N ARG A 66 -3.64 4.16 7.07
CA ARG A 66 -4.83 4.28 7.95
C ARG A 66 -5.11 2.99 8.69
N GLU A 67 -4.98 1.86 8.03
CA GLU A 67 -5.17 0.56 8.68
C GLU A 67 -4.11 0.33 9.75
N ALA A 68 -2.86 0.64 9.45
CA ALA A 68 -1.77 0.56 10.42
C ALA A 68 -2.03 1.45 11.63
N GLU A 69 -2.46 2.68 11.42
CA GLU A 69 -2.81 3.61 12.51
C GLU A 69 -3.96 3.06 13.36
N ARG A 70 -4.98 2.50 12.71
CA ARG A 70 -6.11 1.89 13.42
C ARG A 70 -5.66 0.72 14.29
N LEU A 71 -4.77 -0.12 13.78
CA LEU A 71 -4.24 -1.26 14.53
C LEU A 71 -3.35 -0.82 15.67
N GLU A 72 -2.50 0.16 15.46
CA GLU A 72 -1.62 0.67 16.51
C GLU A 72 -2.40 1.38 17.61
N SER A 73 -3.46 2.10 17.28
CA SER A 73 -4.29 2.76 18.29
C SER A 73 -5.08 1.79 19.16
N ARG A 74 -5.22 0.52 18.74
CA ARG A 74 -5.88 -0.53 19.54
C ARG A 74 -4.92 -1.30 20.44
N ARG A 75 -3.62 -1.07 20.31
CA ARG A 75 -2.65 -1.76 21.17
C ARG A 75 -2.86 -1.35 22.62
N PRO A 76 -2.72 -2.30 23.57
CA PRO A 76 -2.72 -1.95 24.98
C PRO A 76 -1.69 -0.87 25.28
N LEU A 77 -2.03 0.05 26.16
CA LEU A 77 -1.15 1.17 26.48
C LEU A 77 0.24 0.73 26.94
N ARG A 78 0.31 -0.39 27.62
CA ARG A 78 1.58 -0.95 28.10
C ARG A 78 2.51 -1.40 26.97
N ASP A 79 1.94 -1.72 25.82
CA ASP A 79 2.70 -2.21 24.66
C ASP A 79 3.00 -1.09 23.66
N GLN A 80 2.47 0.09 23.90
CA GLN A 80 2.79 1.25 23.07
C GLN A 80 4.13 1.84 23.51
N ALA A 81 4.91 2.27 22.53
CA ALA A 81 6.10 3.04 22.86
C ALA A 81 5.71 4.24 23.71
N PRO A 82 6.47 4.58 24.74
CA PRO A 82 6.17 5.75 25.53
C PRO A 82 6.16 6.98 24.64
N VAL A 83 4.96 7.39 24.30
CA VAL A 83 4.75 8.56 23.45
C VAL A 83 5.01 9.75 24.32
N GLY A 84 6.23 10.08 24.52
CA GLY A 84 6.56 11.37 25.00
C GLY A 84 5.48 12.09 25.80
N LEU A 85 4.93 11.46 26.83
CA LEU A 85 4.22 12.21 27.84
C LEU A 85 5.06 13.42 28.21
N ASN A 86 6.35 13.23 28.16
CA ASN A 86 7.32 14.28 28.41
C ASN A 86 7.28 15.38 27.36
N SER A 87 7.11 15.03 26.10
CA SER A 87 7.05 16.05 25.06
C SER A 87 5.77 16.87 25.12
N ASN A 88 4.73 16.32 25.71
CA ASN A 88 3.49 17.06 25.90
C ASN A 88 3.52 17.93 27.15
N VAL A 89 4.22 17.49 28.15
CA VAL A 89 4.33 18.22 29.40
C VAL A 89 5.22 19.45 29.25
N ASN A 90 6.14 19.41 28.31
CA ASN A 90 7.11 20.48 28.11
C ASN A 90 6.62 21.63 27.25
N ARG A 91 5.35 21.76 27.06
CA ARG A 91 4.78 22.87 26.28
C ARG A 91 4.17 23.93 27.08
#